data_5b499f6015934e497f65297ea9b042b5
#
_entry.id   5b499f6015934e497f65297ea9b042b5
#
_cell.length_a   1.000
_cell.length_b   1.000
_cell.length_c   1.000
_cell.angle_alpha   90.00
_cell.angle_beta   90.00
_cell.angle_gamma   90.00
#
_symmetry.space_group_name_H-M   'P 1'
#
loop_
_entity.id
_entity.type
_entity.pdbx_description
1 polymer ?
#
loop_
_entity_poly.entity_id
_entity_poly.type
_entity_poly.pdbx_seq_one_letter_code
_entity_poly.pdbx_strand_id
1 'polypeptide(L)'
;MGKPSHERRLADNEAQAVARSLRVSPQKLNLVAGMIRGKKVETALAELEFSQKRIADDVRKCVMSAVANAENNHSLDVNELIVAEAYVGKNLTLKRFHARGRGRGSQILKPFAQLTVVVRQVEAEAKAEKKSAAKKKTADAAPKAKRQPKEAK
;
A
#
# COMPACT_ATOMS: atom_id res chain seq x y z
N MET A 1 -20.69 -19.28 -28.95
CA MET A 1 -20.18 -17.91 -28.79
C MET A 1 -19.65 -17.75 -27.36
N GLY A 2 -18.37 -17.40 -27.18
CA GLY A 2 -17.78 -17.14 -25.88
C GLY A 2 -18.28 -15.81 -25.29
N LYS A 3 -18.29 -15.71 -23.95
CA LYS A 3 -18.57 -14.43 -23.30
C LYS A 3 -17.44 -13.42 -23.65
N PRO A 4 -17.75 -12.14 -23.88
CA PRO A 4 -16.73 -11.13 -24.07
C PRO A 4 -15.81 -11.08 -22.82
N SER A 5 -14.52 -10.79 -23.03
CA SER A 5 -13.58 -10.61 -21.92
C SER A 5 -14.00 -9.38 -21.11
N HIS A 6 -13.86 -9.48 -19.78
CA HIS A 6 -14.09 -8.32 -18.93
C HIS A 6 -13.04 -7.25 -19.21
N GLU A 7 -13.46 -6.00 -19.22
CA GLU A 7 -12.55 -4.86 -19.29
C GLU A 7 -11.53 -4.89 -18.14
N ARG A 8 -10.33 -4.40 -18.41
CA ARG A 8 -9.28 -4.31 -17.40
C ARG A 8 -9.71 -3.33 -16.29
N ARG A 9 -9.61 -3.76 -15.03
CA ARG A 9 -9.98 -2.96 -13.87
C ARG A 9 -9.00 -1.82 -13.59
N LEU A 10 -7.73 -2.01 -13.91
CA LEU A 10 -6.63 -1.08 -13.63
C LEU A 10 -6.37 -0.20 -14.84
N ALA A 11 -5.91 1.02 -14.60
CA ALA A 11 -5.45 1.94 -15.64
C ALA A 11 -4.15 1.42 -16.28
N ASP A 12 -3.78 1.96 -17.44
CA ASP A 12 -2.60 1.50 -18.19
C ASP A 12 -1.28 1.84 -17.47
N ASN A 13 -1.28 2.88 -16.63
CA ASN A 13 -0.16 3.28 -15.78
C ASN A 13 -0.10 2.52 -14.44
N GLU A 14 -0.90 1.46 -14.27
CA GLU A 14 -0.96 0.65 -13.06
C GLU A 14 -0.65 -0.80 -13.35
N ALA A 15 0.07 -1.44 -12.43
CA ALA A 15 0.31 -2.87 -12.43
C ALA A 15 0.01 -3.47 -11.05
N GLN A 16 -0.43 -4.72 -11.03
CA GLN A 16 -0.74 -5.41 -9.78
C GLN A 16 -0.02 -6.75 -9.66
N ALA A 17 0.20 -7.14 -8.41
CA ALA A 17 0.54 -8.50 -8.06
C ALA A 17 -0.31 -8.97 -6.89
N VAL A 18 -0.61 -10.27 -6.87
CA VAL A 18 -1.47 -10.89 -5.85
C VAL A 18 -0.76 -12.10 -5.27
N ALA A 19 -0.45 -12.05 -3.98
CA ALA A 19 0.04 -13.17 -3.20
C ALA A 19 -1.12 -13.85 -2.48
N ARG A 20 -1.49 -15.04 -2.92
CA ARG A 20 -2.59 -15.84 -2.34
C ARG A 20 -2.07 -16.77 -1.24
N SER A 21 -2.97 -17.14 -0.32
CA SER A 21 -2.74 -18.22 0.66
C SER A 21 -1.54 -18.01 1.59
N LEU A 22 -1.28 -16.76 1.99
CA LEU A 22 -0.27 -16.43 2.99
C LEU A 22 -0.73 -16.94 4.37
N ARG A 23 0.12 -17.76 5.02
CA ARG A 23 -0.20 -18.39 6.32
C ARG A 23 -0.03 -17.40 7.47
N VAL A 24 -0.84 -16.35 7.45
CA VAL A 24 -0.85 -15.31 8.47
C VAL A 24 -2.27 -14.74 8.62
N SER A 25 -2.56 -14.18 9.78
CA SER A 25 -3.83 -13.49 10.02
C SER A 25 -3.89 -12.19 9.20
N PRO A 26 -5.07 -11.85 8.59
CA PRO A 26 -5.23 -10.63 7.81
C PRO A 26 -4.86 -9.35 8.58
N GLN A 27 -5.17 -9.28 9.87
CA GLN A 27 -4.79 -8.14 10.71
C GLN A 27 -3.28 -7.95 10.81
N LYS A 28 -2.53 -9.05 11.04
CA LYS A 28 -1.07 -9.00 11.12
C LYS A 28 -0.42 -8.62 9.79
N LEU A 29 -0.95 -9.13 8.68
CA LEU A 29 -0.49 -8.79 7.34
C LEU A 29 -0.78 -7.33 7.00
N ASN A 30 -1.95 -6.82 7.41
CA ASN A 30 -2.35 -5.44 7.14
C ASN A 30 -1.43 -4.41 7.84
N LEU A 31 -0.82 -4.75 8.98
CA LEU A 31 0.18 -3.88 9.62
C LEU A 31 1.40 -3.65 8.71
N VAL A 32 1.88 -4.71 8.05
CA VAL A 32 3.01 -4.59 7.11
C VAL A 32 2.56 -3.91 5.80
N ALA A 33 1.38 -4.25 5.28
CA ALA A 33 0.82 -3.57 4.12
C ALA A 33 0.63 -2.06 4.35
N GLY A 34 0.25 -1.66 5.57
CA GLY A 34 0.12 -0.25 5.97
C GLY A 34 1.45 0.53 5.94
N MET A 35 2.58 -0.15 6.18
CA MET A 35 3.91 0.49 6.14
C MET A 35 4.30 0.96 4.74
N ILE A 36 3.90 0.22 3.71
CA ILE A 36 4.33 0.46 2.32
C ILE A 36 3.36 1.32 1.50
N ARG A 37 2.14 1.50 1.95
CA ARG A 37 1.13 2.28 1.21
C ARG A 37 1.55 3.72 0.98
N GLY A 38 1.39 4.20 -0.25
CA GLY A 38 1.67 5.59 -0.63
C GLY A 38 3.16 5.93 -0.72
N LYS A 39 4.05 4.96 -0.56
CA LYS A 39 5.50 5.16 -0.63
C LYS A 39 6.05 4.82 -2.02
N LYS A 40 7.20 5.40 -2.36
CA LYS A 40 7.96 4.96 -3.53
C LYS A 40 8.36 3.50 -3.36
N VAL A 41 8.39 2.75 -4.45
CA VAL A 41 8.72 1.33 -4.44
C VAL A 41 10.10 1.06 -3.83
N GLU A 42 11.10 1.85 -4.17
CA GLU A 42 12.45 1.77 -3.61
C GLU A 42 12.46 1.88 -2.07
N THR A 43 11.80 2.91 -1.55
CA THR A 43 11.67 3.12 -0.09
C THR A 43 10.88 1.98 0.57
N ALA A 44 9.82 1.51 -0.08
CA ALA A 44 9.01 0.39 0.43
C ALA A 44 9.81 -0.91 0.51
N LEU A 45 10.64 -1.22 -0.49
CA LEU A 45 11.51 -2.39 -0.50
C LEU A 45 12.58 -2.32 0.60
N ALA A 46 13.21 -1.15 0.80
CA ALA A 46 14.17 -0.93 1.88
C ALA A 46 13.52 -1.12 3.26
N GLU A 47 12.35 -0.53 3.50
CA GLU A 47 11.65 -0.70 4.78
C GLU A 47 11.24 -2.17 5.05
N LEU A 48 10.85 -2.90 4.02
CA LEU A 48 10.52 -4.32 4.15
C LEU A 48 11.75 -5.17 4.47
N GLU A 49 12.91 -4.83 3.93
CA GLU A 49 14.18 -5.52 4.19
C GLU A 49 14.62 -5.38 5.66
N PHE A 50 14.49 -4.17 6.22
CA PHE A 50 14.82 -3.92 7.64
C PHE A 50 13.71 -4.31 8.61
N SER A 51 12.54 -4.76 8.12
CA SER A 51 11.43 -5.13 8.98
C SER A 51 11.66 -6.46 9.69
N GLN A 52 11.57 -6.46 11.02
CA GLN A 52 11.69 -7.67 11.85
C GLN A 52 10.51 -8.65 11.75
N LYS A 53 9.50 -8.33 10.95
CA LYS A 53 8.30 -9.16 10.82
C LYS A 53 8.51 -10.25 9.77
N ARG A 54 8.42 -11.52 10.16
CA ARG A 54 8.59 -12.68 9.26
C ARG A 54 7.83 -12.57 7.93
N ILE A 55 6.64 -11.96 7.96
CA ILE A 55 5.80 -11.82 6.76
C ILE A 55 6.32 -10.74 5.80
N ALA A 56 7.28 -9.90 6.21
CA ALA A 56 7.85 -8.87 5.37
C ALA A 56 8.53 -9.44 4.11
N ASP A 57 9.17 -10.60 4.22
CA ASP A 57 9.79 -11.28 3.07
C ASP A 57 8.76 -11.67 2.00
N ASP A 58 7.61 -12.19 2.41
CA ASP A 58 6.54 -12.55 1.47
C ASP A 58 5.92 -11.30 0.82
N VAL A 59 5.77 -10.23 1.60
CA VAL A 59 5.30 -8.93 1.09
C VAL A 59 6.31 -8.33 0.12
N ARG A 60 7.62 -8.38 0.43
CA ARG A 60 8.71 -7.93 -0.45
C ARG A 60 8.67 -8.66 -1.80
N LYS A 61 8.54 -9.99 -1.79
CA LYS A 61 8.40 -10.77 -3.03
C LYS A 61 7.19 -10.36 -3.86
N CYS A 62 6.07 -10.06 -3.21
CA CYS A 62 4.87 -9.59 -3.88
C CYS A 62 5.08 -8.20 -4.51
N VAL A 63 5.75 -7.27 -3.82
CA VAL A 63 6.10 -5.95 -4.37
C VAL A 63 7.05 -6.09 -5.56
N MET A 64 8.10 -6.91 -5.45
CA MET A 64 9.02 -7.18 -6.56
C MET A 64 8.30 -7.77 -7.79
N SER A 65 7.34 -8.66 -7.57
CA SER A 65 6.50 -9.20 -8.64
C SER A 65 5.63 -8.11 -9.30
N ALA A 66 5.10 -7.14 -8.50
CA ALA A 66 4.33 -6.02 -9.03
C ALA A 66 5.20 -5.10 -9.90
N VAL A 67 6.44 -4.85 -9.47
CA VAL A 67 7.44 -4.06 -10.23
C VAL A 67 7.78 -4.74 -11.54
N ALA A 68 8.11 -6.04 -11.51
CA ALA A 68 8.40 -6.80 -12.72
C ALA A 68 7.21 -6.82 -13.70
N ASN A 69 5.96 -6.88 -13.18
CA ASN A 69 4.77 -6.77 -14.03
C ASN A 69 4.62 -5.38 -14.64
N ALA A 70 4.98 -4.32 -13.91
CA ALA A 70 4.95 -2.95 -14.41
C ALA A 70 5.97 -2.74 -15.54
N GLU A 71 7.19 -3.22 -15.35
CA GLU A 71 8.28 -3.12 -16.33
C GLU A 71 8.00 -3.96 -17.59
N ASN A 72 7.75 -5.27 -17.42
CA ASN A 72 7.68 -6.20 -18.54
C ASN A 72 6.37 -6.10 -19.33
N ASN A 73 5.24 -5.84 -18.67
CA ASN A 73 3.92 -5.87 -19.31
C ASN A 73 3.40 -4.49 -19.71
N HIS A 74 3.89 -3.43 -19.05
CA HIS A 74 3.38 -2.07 -19.23
C HIS A 74 4.47 -1.08 -19.61
N SER A 75 5.75 -1.49 -19.65
CA SER A 75 6.91 -0.63 -19.97
C SER A 75 6.97 0.64 -19.12
N LEU A 76 6.57 0.54 -17.85
CA LEU A 76 6.56 1.66 -16.91
C LEU A 76 7.96 1.87 -16.31
N ASP A 77 8.32 3.12 -16.01
CA ASP A 77 9.60 3.44 -15.38
C ASP A 77 9.60 3.06 -13.90
N VAL A 78 10.48 2.11 -13.54
CA VAL A 78 10.61 1.57 -12.16
C VAL A 78 10.94 2.67 -11.14
N ASN A 79 11.72 3.70 -11.52
CA ASN A 79 12.14 4.78 -10.62
C ASN A 79 10.98 5.71 -10.21
N GLU A 80 9.94 5.77 -11.03
CA GLU A 80 8.76 6.61 -10.80
C GLU A 80 7.58 5.86 -10.17
N LEU A 81 7.74 4.54 -9.93
CA LEU A 81 6.70 3.74 -9.32
C LEU A 81 6.47 4.09 -7.85
N ILE A 82 5.21 4.19 -7.48
CA ILE A 82 4.73 4.26 -6.11
C ILE A 82 3.80 3.09 -5.82
N VAL A 83 3.78 2.64 -4.58
CA VAL A 83 2.77 1.69 -4.09
C VAL A 83 1.47 2.47 -3.87
N ALA A 84 0.59 2.47 -4.87
CA ALA A 84 -0.69 3.18 -4.78
C ALA A 84 -1.60 2.51 -3.76
N GLU A 85 -1.75 1.19 -3.87
CA GLU A 85 -2.61 0.41 -2.99
C GLU A 85 -1.91 -0.87 -2.52
N ALA A 86 -2.11 -1.22 -1.26
CA ALA A 86 -1.74 -2.51 -0.70
C ALA A 86 -2.87 -2.96 0.22
N TYR A 87 -3.73 -3.85 -0.23
CA TYR A 87 -4.87 -4.31 0.55
C TYR A 87 -4.81 -5.81 0.83
N VAL A 88 -5.39 -6.16 1.96
CA VAL A 88 -5.35 -7.50 2.51
C VAL A 88 -6.76 -8.07 2.59
N GLY A 89 -6.95 -9.22 1.98
CA GLY A 89 -8.17 -10.00 2.06
C GLY A 89 -8.03 -11.23 2.95
N LYS A 90 -9.15 -11.69 3.51
CA LYS A 90 -9.25 -13.01 4.11
C LYS A 90 -9.42 -14.03 2.99
N ASN A 91 -8.56 -15.06 2.97
CA ASN A 91 -8.67 -16.13 1.99
C ASN A 91 -9.36 -17.35 2.62
N LEU A 92 -8.59 -18.29 3.13
CA LEU A 92 -9.05 -19.55 3.70
C LEU A 92 -8.94 -19.51 5.23
N THR A 93 -9.83 -20.20 5.92
CA THR A 93 -9.69 -20.43 7.37
C THR A 93 -9.80 -21.92 7.65
N LEU A 94 -8.70 -22.51 8.12
CA LEU A 94 -8.71 -23.90 8.56
C LEU A 94 -9.26 -23.96 9.98
N LYS A 95 -10.30 -24.74 10.15
CA LYS A 95 -10.92 -25.01 11.45
C LYS A 95 -10.31 -26.27 12.05
N ARG A 96 -9.87 -26.22 13.33
CA ARG A 96 -9.30 -27.37 14.05
C ARG A 96 -10.03 -27.53 15.37
N PHE A 97 -10.19 -28.77 15.79
CA PHE A 97 -10.74 -29.09 17.10
C PHE A 97 -9.67 -28.92 18.18
N HIS A 98 -10.08 -28.42 19.33
CA HIS A 98 -9.27 -28.35 20.53
C HIS A 98 -10.11 -28.78 21.73
N ALA A 99 -9.68 -29.85 22.38
CA ALA A 99 -10.32 -30.33 23.61
C ALA A 99 -10.11 -29.31 24.74
N ARG A 100 -11.16 -29.09 25.52
CA ARG A 100 -11.18 -28.26 26.73
C ARG A 100 -11.62 -29.09 27.93
N GLY A 101 -11.48 -28.53 29.14
CA GLY A 101 -11.92 -29.18 30.37
C GLY A 101 -13.41 -29.54 30.36
N ARG A 102 -13.81 -30.48 31.20
CA ARG A 102 -15.18 -30.95 31.41
C ARG A 102 -15.85 -31.51 30.14
N GLY A 103 -15.09 -32.25 29.31
CA GLY A 103 -15.61 -32.88 28.09
C GLY A 103 -16.03 -31.92 26.99
N ARG A 104 -15.74 -30.62 27.12
CA ARG A 104 -16.06 -29.61 26.09
C ARG A 104 -14.99 -29.55 25.03
N GLY A 105 -15.36 -29.13 23.81
CA GLY A 105 -14.42 -28.82 22.71
C GLY A 105 -14.60 -27.38 22.22
N SER A 106 -13.52 -26.78 21.78
CA SER A 106 -13.55 -25.48 21.14
C SER A 106 -12.89 -25.53 19.77
N GLN A 107 -13.26 -24.62 18.90
CA GLN A 107 -12.72 -24.52 17.56
C GLN A 107 -11.51 -23.56 17.54
N ILE A 108 -10.38 -24.04 17.00
CA ILE A 108 -9.25 -23.17 16.68
C ILE A 108 -9.34 -22.79 15.20
N LEU A 109 -9.31 -21.47 14.93
CA LEU A 109 -9.30 -20.91 13.59
C LEU A 109 -7.86 -20.57 13.18
N LYS A 110 -7.38 -21.21 12.09
CA LYS A 110 -6.08 -20.87 11.46
C LYS A 110 -6.35 -20.12 10.16
N PRO A 111 -6.39 -18.78 10.18
CA PRO A 111 -6.69 -17.98 9.00
C PRO A 111 -5.50 -17.90 8.06
N PHE A 112 -5.80 -17.82 6.78
CA PHE A 112 -4.90 -17.46 5.70
C PHE A 112 -5.35 -16.13 5.13
N ALA A 113 -4.40 -15.32 4.70
CA ALA A 113 -4.65 -14.02 4.10
C ALA A 113 -4.20 -13.99 2.63
N GLN A 114 -4.70 -13.03 1.90
CA GLN A 114 -4.31 -12.68 0.55
C GLN A 114 -3.85 -11.23 0.55
N LEU A 115 -2.74 -10.95 -0.11
CA LEU A 115 -2.23 -9.60 -0.31
C LEU A 115 -2.36 -9.23 -1.79
N THR A 116 -2.89 -8.06 -2.06
CA THR A 116 -2.86 -7.45 -3.38
C THR A 116 -2.11 -6.13 -3.29
N VAL A 117 -1.11 -5.97 -4.14
CA VAL A 117 -0.31 -4.74 -4.26
C VAL A 117 -0.56 -4.16 -5.64
N VAL A 118 -0.88 -2.88 -5.70
CA VAL A 118 -1.01 -2.11 -6.93
C VAL A 118 0.08 -1.05 -6.92
N VAL A 119 0.91 -1.04 -7.95
CA VAL A 119 1.91 -0.01 -8.19
C VAL A 119 1.44 0.88 -9.33
N ARG A 120 1.72 2.17 -9.22
CA ARG A 120 1.33 3.19 -10.21
C ARG A 120 2.53 4.06 -10.52
N GLN A 121 2.72 4.37 -11.80
CA GLN A 121 3.67 5.40 -12.22
C GLN A 121 3.06 6.78 -11.96
N VAL A 122 3.82 7.67 -11.29
CA VAL A 122 3.41 9.06 -11.05
C VAL A 122 3.99 9.92 -12.16
N GLU A 123 3.14 10.38 -13.05
CA GLU A 123 3.52 11.35 -14.05
C GLU A 123 4.07 12.64 -13.40
N ALA A 124 5.11 13.20 -13.98
CA ALA A 124 5.84 14.37 -13.43
C ALA A 124 4.94 15.61 -13.23
N GLU A 125 3.85 15.72 -13.97
CA GLU A 125 2.89 16.83 -13.90
C GLU A 125 2.13 16.89 -12.56
N ALA A 126 1.74 15.74 -12.01
CA ALA A 126 1.08 15.68 -10.69
C ALA A 126 2.01 16.10 -9.53
N LYS A 127 3.33 16.02 -9.73
CA LYS A 127 4.33 16.53 -8.76
C LYS A 127 4.46 18.05 -8.80
N ALA A 128 4.28 18.65 -9.97
CA ALA A 128 4.34 20.11 -10.13
C ALA A 128 3.15 20.80 -9.48
N GLU A 129 1.93 20.27 -9.66
CA GLU A 129 0.70 20.82 -9.06
C GLU A 129 0.70 20.72 -7.52
N LYS A 130 1.16 19.61 -6.96
CA LYS A 130 1.27 19.46 -5.48
C LYS A 130 2.34 20.38 -4.89
N LYS A 131 3.45 20.64 -5.58
CA LYS A 131 4.47 21.60 -5.15
C LYS A 131 3.98 23.04 -5.25
N SER A 132 3.22 23.40 -6.28
CA SER A 132 2.64 24.74 -6.46
C SER A 132 1.55 25.01 -5.43
N ALA A 133 0.69 24.04 -5.11
CA ALA A 133 -0.34 24.15 -4.08
C ALA A 133 0.25 24.26 -2.66
N ALA A 134 1.33 23.53 -2.36
CA ALA A 134 2.02 23.65 -1.09
C ALA A 134 2.72 25.00 -0.92
N LYS A 135 3.33 25.53 -2.01
CA LYS A 135 4.00 26.84 -2.00
C LYS A 135 3.01 28.02 -1.88
N LYS A 136 1.78 27.84 -2.38
CA LYS A 136 0.71 28.82 -2.24
C LYS A 136 0.15 28.90 -0.81
N LYS A 137 0.09 27.78 -0.10
CA LYS A 137 -0.35 27.74 1.31
C LYS A 137 0.65 28.35 2.29
N THR A 138 1.96 28.30 1.98
CA THR A 138 3.01 28.93 2.81
C THR A 138 3.17 30.42 2.54
N ALA A 139 2.76 30.92 1.37
CA ALA A 139 2.83 32.36 1.03
C ALA A 139 1.68 33.18 1.65
N ASP A 140 0.55 32.54 1.98
CA ASP A 140 -0.63 33.21 2.57
C ASP A 140 -0.58 33.30 4.09
N ALA A 141 0.46 32.70 4.73
CA ALA A 141 0.68 32.67 6.17
C ALA A 141 1.69 33.71 6.69
N ALA A 142 2.00 34.77 5.94
CA ALA A 142 2.85 35.85 6.41
C ALA A 142 2.12 36.73 7.43
N PRO A 143 2.65 36.96 8.65
CA PRO A 143 1.95 37.68 9.68
C PRO A 143 1.84 39.16 9.33
N LYS A 144 0.62 39.71 9.34
CA LYS A 144 0.34 41.16 9.25
C LYS A 144 1.07 41.87 10.38
N ALA A 145 2.04 42.69 10.04
CA ALA A 145 2.75 43.56 10.95
C ALA A 145 1.77 44.48 11.69
N LYS A 146 1.81 44.48 13.03
CA LYS A 146 1.09 45.37 13.91
C LYS A 146 1.52 46.83 13.63
N ARG A 147 0.59 47.64 13.13
CA ARG A 147 0.72 49.11 13.14
C ARG A 147 0.68 49.59 14.58
N GLN A 148 1.76 50.20 15.04
CA GLN A 148 1.78 50.97 16.29
C GLN A 148 0.98 52.26 16.12
N PRO A 149 0.14 52.70 17.09
CA PRO A 149 -0.44 54.01 17.06
C PRO A 149 0.60 55.04 17.49
N LYS A 150 0.78 56.11 16.68
CA LYS A 150 1.54 57.30 17.06
C LYS A 150 0.67 58.11 18.04
N GLU A 151 1.18 58.26 19.25
CA GLU A 151 0.72 59.34 20.16
C GLU A 151 1.09 60.69 19.54
N ALA A 152 0.11 61.57 19.47
CA ALA A 152 0.28 62.98 19.24
C ALA A 152 -0.12 63.75 20.49
N LYS A 153 0.73 64.62 20.82
CA LYS A 153 0.79 65.63 21.89
C LYS A 153 -0.42 66.54 21.92
#